data_b876b0d6ed99e01a9947ad42db885943
#
_entry.id   b876b0d6ed99e01a9947ad42db885943
#
_cell.length_a   1.000
_cell.length_b   1.000
_cell.length_c   1.000
_cell.angle_alpha   90.00
_cell.angle_beta   90.00
_cell.angle_gamma   90.00
#
_symmetry.space_group_name_H-M   'P 1'
#
loop_
_entity.id
_entity.type
_entity.pdbx_description
1 polymer ?
#
loop_
_entity_poly.entity_id
_entity_poly.type
_entity_poly.pdbx_seq_one_letter_code
_entity_poly.pdbx_strand_id
1 'polypeptide(L)'
;MDQEVSKTLGELERKLQELERTLTSIDRGEDPGSESAPVAEPSAAGRLVDEVLERAEKPTATQPTATAPTPSVLPSREPPPQQPPETRSPGAAELLRFRDRLEYTARELTHEYDELLGRLNFAAVPDRHVGPTISFARGAPSLDIIDVEGLRAAAIRAFESDPAGATAYGTSVGYPRLRAWIADRHGVEPARVLVTNGSMQADAFLFEHLVGPGDDVIVERPTYDRTLLSLQERGARVHAVELELDGIDTDALSGLLRGSHAVQPQLAHIIPNFQNPAGYTLSFAKRQALLALAAEHHFWVFEDDPYVDLRFNGETLPSMLSMDPQHVVYASSFSKTVCPGIRVGYLVGPADLIAAIAKLATNTYISPSMVAQSIVYEFCASGAIDSSIEMVRTALAKRALTLDLALRRELPEAEFVPPEGGYFMWVTLPAGTDVNALHKAAGERGVSFVKGTDFLLEGGENTLRLAYSGVTPEQIDEGVARLAQAYRSL
;
A
#
# COMPACT_ATOMS: atom_id res chain seq x y z
N MET A 1 22.19 2.53 28.24
CA MET A 1 21.15 2.05 27.29
C MET A 1 21.09 0.52 27.26
N ASP A 2 22.21 -0.17 27.26
CA ASP A 2 22.25 -1.64 27.07
C ASP A 2 21.78 -2.48 28.26
N GLN A 3 21.97 -2.04 29.50
CA GLN A 3 21.58 -2.82 30.69
C GLN A 3 20.06 -2.79 30.98
N GLU A 4 19.39 -1.68 30.70
CA GLU A 4 17.93 -1.59 30.88
C GLU A 4 17.17 -2.32 29.76
N VAL A 5 17.64 -2.23 28.52
CA VAL A 5 17.08 -2.97 27.39
C VAL A 5 17.24 -4.47 27.59
N SER A 6 18.42 -4.93 28.05
CA SER A 6 18.67 -6.34 28.38
C SER A 6 17.79 -6.86 29.50
N LYS A 7 17.53 -6.04 30.53
CA LYS A 7 16.63 -6.38 31.63
C LYS A 7 15.17 -6.51 31.18
N THR A 8 14.74 -5.58 30.34
CA THR A 8 13.37 -5.57 29.77
C THR A 8 13.12 -6.75 28.85
N LEU A 9 14.12 -7.10 28.01
CA LEU A 9 14.05 -8.30 27.17
C LEU A 9 13.97 -9.58 28.02
N GLY A 10 14.76 -9.71 29.08
CA GLY A 10 14.69 -10.86 30.00
C GLY A 10 13.38 -10.98 30.77
N GLU A 11 12.72 -9.86 31.06
CA GLU A 11 11.38 -9.87 31.69
C GLU A 11 10.28 -10.26 30.71
N LEU A 12 10.37 -9.81 29.45
CA LEU A 12 9.48 -10.21 28.35
C LEU A 12 9.61 -11.71 28.03
N GLU A 13 10.84 -12.21 28.00
CA GLU A 13 11.15 -13.63 27.74
C GLU A 13 10.57 -14.53 28.84
N ARG A 14 10.70 -14.12 30.10
CA ARG A 14 10.09 -14.84 31.24
C ARG A 14 8.57 -14.90 31.14
N LYS A 15 7.91 -13.80 30.76
CA LYS A 15 6.45 -13.75 30.59
C LYS A 15 5.95 -14.58 29.41
N LEU A 16 6.68 -14.59 28.31
CA LEU A 16 6.40 -15.47 27.16
C LEU A 16 6.50 -16.95 27.55
N GLN A 17 7.52 -17.34 28.33
CA GLN A 17 7.68 -18.69 28.86
C GLN A 17 6.54 -19.09 29.81
N GLU A 18 6.03 -18.18 30.60
CA GLU A 18 4.91 -18.42 31.51
C GLU A 18 3.58 -18.61 30.74
N LEU A 19 3.39 -17.83 29.68
CA LEU A 19 2.27 -17.98 28.73
C LEU A 19 2.32 -19.32 27.98
N GLU A 20 3.49 -19.75 27.54
CA GLU A 20 3.68 -21.06 26.90
C GLU A 20 3.41 -22.23 27.84
N ARG A 21 3.86 -22.14 29.10
CA ARG A 21 3.55 -23.15 30.12
C ARG A 21 2.04 -23.25 30.35
N THR A 22 1.35 -22.12 30.41
CA THR A 22 -0.11 -22.07 30.58
C THR A 22 -0.84 -22.68 29.39
N LEU A 23 -0.40 -22.36 28.17
CA LEU A 23 -0.97 -22.96 26.93
C LEU A 23 -0.73 -24.47 26.87
N THR A 24 0.46 -24.94 27.22
CA THR A 24 0.81 -26.36 27.23
C THR A 24 0.02 -27.15 28.28
N SER A 25 -0.27 -26.55 29.44
CA SER A 25 -1.08 -27.18 30.49
C SER A 25 -2.56 -27.28 30.09
N ILE A 26 -3.08 -26.30 29.35
CA ILE A 26 -4.44 -26.31 28.77
C ILE A 26 -4.58 -27.41 27.71
N ASP A 27 -3.60 -27.53 26.81
CA ASP A 27 -3.57 -28.57 25.76
C ASP A 27 -3.52 -30.00 26.34
N ARG A 28 -2.96 -30.17 27.55
CA ARG A 28 -2.90 -31.46 28.25
C ARG A 28 -4.12 -31.74 29.12
N GLY A 29 -5.05 -30.78 29.25
CA GLY A 29 -6.24 -30.91 30.09
C GLY A 29 -5.90 -30.90 31.59
N GLU A 30 -4.75 -30.34 32.00
CA GLU A 30 -4.30 -30.20 33.39
C GLU A 30 -4.76 -28.85 33.95
N ASP A 31 -5.13 -28.82 35.23
CA ASP A 31 -5.51 -27.56 35.88
C ASP A 31 -4.23 -26.72 36.12
N PRO A 32 -4.10 -25.51 35.50
CA PRO A 32 -2.89 -24.72 35.57
C PRO A 32 -2.54 -24.14 36.94
N GLY A 33 -3.32 -24.48 37.97
CA GLY A 33 -3.10 -24.10 39.38
C GLY A 33 -2.46 -25.19 40.25
N SER A 34 -2.09 -26.38 39.75
CA SER A 34 -1.43 -27.42 40.56
C SER A 34 0.11 -27.32 40.48
N GLU A 35 0.74 -27.21 41.62
CA GLU A 35 2.16 -26.95 41.88
C GLU A 35 3.11 -28.15 41.58
N SER A 36 2.86 -29.01 40.61
CA SER A 36 3.79 -30.11 40.31
C SER A 36 3.72 -30.58 38.85
N ALA A 37 4.43 -29.87 37.96
CA ALA A 37 4.75 -30.42 36.63
C ALA A 37 6.27 -30.51 36.44
N PRO A 38 6.80 -31.63 35.86
CA PRO A 38 8.23 -31.76 35.55
C PRO A 38 8.64 -30.77 34.43
N VAL A 39 9.89 -30.34 34.48
CA VAL A 39 10.51 -29.45 33.49
C VAL A 39 10.36 -30.03 32.09
N ALA A 40 9.54 -29.42 31.25
CA ALA A 40 9.36 -29.81 29.86
C ALA A 40 10.52 -29.27 29.00
N GLU A 41 10.93 -30.02 27.99
CA GLU A 41 11.91 -29.57 26.98
C GLU A 41 11.43 -28.27 26.28
N PRO A 42 12.33 -27.40 25.84
CA PRO A 42 11.97 -26.11 25.23
C PRO A 42 11.11 -26.29 23.98
N SER A 43 10.09 -25.44 23.87
CA SER A 43 9.13 -25.44 22.77
C SER A 43 9.76 -25.14 21.41
N ALA A 44 9.02 -25.35 20.33
CA ALA A 44 9.46 -25.02 18.98
C ALA A 44 9.77 -23.51 18.82
N ALA A 45 9.07 -22.65 19.55
CA ALA A 45 9.31 -21.20 19.56
C ALA A 45 10.57 -20.83 20.34
N GLY A 46 10.83 -21.48 21.49
CA GLY A 46 12.08 -21.31 22.25
C GLY A 46 13.30 -21.73 21.44
N ARG A 47 13.23 -22.86 20.72
CA ARG A 47 14.33 -23.31 19.80
C ARG A 47 14.58 -22.33 18.65
N LEU A 48 13.54 -21.66 18.14
CA LEU A 48 13.68 -20.65 17.06
C LEU A 48 14.38 -19.38 17.57
N VAL A 49 14.11 -18.97 18.79
CA VAL A 49 14.77 -17.82 19.45
C VAL A 49 16.24 -18.12 19.70
N ASP A 50 16.54 -19.31 20.24
CA ASP A 50 17.93 -19.75 20.46
C ASP A 50 18.71 -19.86 19.15
N GLU A 51 18.09 -20.36 18.07
CA GLU A 51 18.71 -20.46 16.74
C GLU A 51 18.98 -19.08 16.10
N VAL A 52 18.13 -18.09 16.36
CA VAL A 52 18.32 -16.70 15.90
C VAL A 52 19.45 -16.02 16.68
N LEU A 53 19.51 -16.23 17.99
CA LEU A 53 20.59 -15.69 18.85
C LEU A 53 21.95 -16.33 18.52
N GLU A 54 22.02 -17.66 18.29
CA GLU A 54 23.26 -18.34 17.87
C GLU A 54 23.75 -17.91 16.47
N ARG A 55 22.83 -17.55 15.55
CA ARG A 55 23.20 -17.01 14.24
C ARG A 55 23.78 -15.60 14.29
N ALA A 56 23.39 -14.80 15.27
CA ALA A 56 23.92 -13.45 15.46
C ALA A 56 25.36 -13.42 16.01
N GLU A 57 25.86 -14.51 16.60
CA GLU A 57 27.19 -14.58 17.24
C GLU A 57 28.29 -15.26 16.41
N LYS A 58 28.00 -15.81 15.21
CA LYS A 58 29.04 -16.50 14.40
C LYS A 58 29.49 -15.71 13.18
N PRO A 59 30.80 -15.48 13.00
CA PRO A 59 31.33 -14.85 11.78
C PRO A 59 31.31 -15.82 10.61
N THR A 60 31.00 -15.30 9.42
CA THR A 60 30.94 -15.98 8.12
C THR A 60 32.23 -16.67 7.73
N ALA A 61 32.20 -17.96 7.45
CA ALA A 61 33.27 -18.69 6.76
C ALA A 61 32.69 -19.49 5.57
N THR A 62 33.46 -19.42 4.50
CA THR A 62 33.34 -19.91 3.13
C THR A 62 32.97 -21.39 2.96
N GLN A 63 32.20 -21.68 1.90
CA GLN A 63 31.88 -23.03 1.42
C GLN A 63 33.10 -23.77 0.85
N PRO A 64 33.07 -25.11 0.79
CA PRO A 64 33.33 -25.80 -0.46
C PRO A 64 32.29 -26.90 -0.83
N THR A 65 32.24 -27.11 -2.12
CA THR A 65 31.47 -28.06 -2.93
C THR A 65 31.72 -29.52 -2.58
N ALA A 66 30.64 -30.36 -2.66
CA ALA A 66 30.79 -31.79 -2.91
C ALA A 66 29.50 -32.45 -3.51
N THR A 67 29.77 -33.30 -4.40
CA THR A 67 29.10 -34.20 -5.32
C THR A 67 28.06 -35.18 -4.73
N ALA A 68 27.05 -35.52 -5.55
CA ALA A 68 26.08 -36.59 -5.32
C ALA A 68 26.64 -38.00 -5.50
N PRO A 69 25.97 -39.03 -4.95
CA PRO A 69 25.64 -40.19 -5.74
C PRO A 69 24.22 -40.77 -5.51
N THR A 70 23.81 -41.53 -6.49
CA THR A 70 22.53 -42.16 -6.80
C THR A 70 22.25 -43.49 -6.06
N PRO A 71 21.08 -44.17 -6.27
CA PRO A 71 20.27 -44.79 -5.22
C PRO A 71 20.38 -46.34 -5.16
N SER A 72 19.88 -46.95 -4.10
CA SER A 72 19.54 -48.36 -4.08
C SER A 72 18.29 -48.73 -3.29
N VAL A 73 17.65 -49.74 -3.76
CA VAL A 73 16.32 -50.34 -3.73
C VAL A 73 15.97 -51.00 -2.39
N LEU A 74 14.69 -50.90 -2.00
CA LEU A 74 13.74 -51.55 -1.10
C LEU A 74 14.08 -52.96 -0.54
N PRO A 75 13.47 -53.44 0.58
CA PRO A 75 12.04 -53.73 0.63
C PRO A 75 11.27 -53.46 1.95
N SER A 76 9.96 -53.41 1.76
CA SER A 76 8.84 -53.19 2.64
C SER A 76 8.69 -54.06 3.88
N ARG A 77 8.15 -53.46 4.96
CA ARG A 77 7.15 -54.09 5.87
C ARG A 77 6.34 -52.96 6.54
N GLU A 78 5.03 -52.97 6.29
CA GLU A 78 4.05 -52.14 6.99
C GLU A 78 3.84 -52.61 8.43
N PRO A 79 3.76 -51.75 9.42
CA PRO A 79 3.04 -52.02 10.66
C PRO A 79 1.57 -51.56 10.56
N PRO A 80 0.65 -52.12 11.35
CA PRO A 80 -0.79 -51.87 11.26
C PRO A 80 -1.13 -50.44 11.68
N PRO A 81 -2.27 -49.88 11.22
CA PRO A 81 -2.65 -48.53 11.46
C PRO A 81 -2.96 -48.29 12.94
N GLN A 82 -2.21 -47.42 13.57
CA GLN A 82 -2.61 -46.84 14.86
C GLN A 82 -3.68 -45.76 14.59
N GLN A 83 -4.80 -45.88 15.26
CA GLN A 83 -5.83 -44.86 15.28
C GLN A 83 -5.26 -43.58 15.87
N PRO A 84 -5.53 -42.40 15.26
CA PRO A 84 -5.12 -41.13 15.84
C PRO A 84 -5.86 -40.91 17.18
N PRO A 85 -5.20 -40.32 18.18
CA PRO A 85 -5.86 -39.97 19.43
C PRO A 85 -7.03 -39.03 19.14
N GLU A 86 -8.19 -39.32 19.71
CA GLU A 86 -9.35 -38.43 19.68
C GLU A 86 -8.95 -37.07 20.30
N THR A 87 -8.82 -36.08 19.47
CA THR A 87 -8.69 -34.67 19.93
C THR A 87 -10.05 -34.27 20.52
N ARG A 88 -10.17 -34.31 21.85
CA ARG A 88 -11.30 -33.70 22.54
C ARG A 88 -11.21 -32.20 22.29
N SER A 89 -12.19 -31.65 21.60
CA SER A 89 -12.36 -30.19 21.53
C SER A 89 -12.56 -29.63 22.96
N PRO A 90 -11.88 -28.59 23.34
CA PRO A 90 -12.04 -27.98 24.68
C PRO A 90 -13.52 -27.60 24.88
N GLY A 91 -14.06 -27.91 26.05
CA GLY A 91 -15.45 -27.59 26.38
C GLY A 91 -15.66 -26.08 26.46
N ALA A 92 -16.89 -25.59 26.24
CA ALA A 92 -17.22 -24.16 26.27
C ALA A 92 -16.75 -23.44 27.53
N ALA A 93 -16.71 -24.13 28.68
CA ALA A 93 -16.19 -23.59 29.95
C ALA A 93 -14.66 -23.38 29.94
N GLU A 94 -13.91 -24.23 29.22
CA GLU A 94 -12.45 -24.10 29.09
C GLU A 94 -12.09 -22.96 28.14
N LEU A 95 -12.83 -22.78 27.04
CA LEU A 95 -12.68 -21.65 26.12
C LEU A 95 -12.98 -20.31 26.81
N LEU A 96 -13.99 -20.26 27.68
CA LEU A 96 -14.29 -19.05 28.46
C LEU A 96 -13.16 -18.73 29.47
N ARG A 97 -12.63 -19.71 30.21
CA ARG A 97 -11.50 -19.54 31.10
C ARG A 97 -10.23 -19.10 30.34
N PHE A 98 -10.00 -19.63 29.15
CA PHE A 98 -8.89 -19.22 28.28
C PHE A 98 -9.02 -17.76 27.84
N ARG A 99 -10.20 -17.35 27.38
CA ARG A 99 -10.48 -15.96 27.02
C ARG A 99 -10.25 -15.02 28.19
N ASP A 100 -10.78 -15.33 29.37
CA ASP A 100 -10.67 -14.48 30.56
C ASP A 100 -9.19 -14.33 31.02
N ARG A 101 -8.36 -15.36 30.82
CA ARG A 101 -6.91 -15.28 31.06
C ARG A 101 -6.20 -14.42 30.03
N LEU A 102 -6.55 -14.55 28.73
CA LEU A 102 -5.97 -13.69 27.69
C LEU A 102 -6.29 -12.22 27.94
N GLU A 103 -7.53 -11.92 28.34
CA GLU A 103 -7.92 -10.55 28.70
C GLU A 103 -7.15 -10.04 29.94
N TYR A 104 -6.94 -10.87 30.93
CA TYR A 104 -6.15 -10.53 32.12
C TYR A 104 -4.69 -10.26 31.74
N THR A 105 -4.06 -11.15 30.98
CA THR A 105 -2.66 -11.00 30.55
C THR A 105 -2.48 -9.78 29.65
N ALA A 106 -3.44 -9.49 28.77
CA ALA A 106 -3.41 -8.29 27.94
C ALA A 106 -3.44 -7.00 28.77
N ARG A 107 -4.27 -6.96 29.84
CA ARG A 107 -4.34 -5.81 30.77
C ARG A 107 -3.04 -5.61 31.54
N GLU A 108 -2.44 -6.69 32.04
CA GLU A 108 -1.16 -6.66 32.72
C GLU A 108 -0.04 -6.14 31.85
N LEU A 109 0.05 -6.65 30.61
CA LEU A 109 1.04 -6.20 29.60
C LEU A 109 0.84 -4.73 29.22
N THR A 110 -0.40 -4.27 29.12
CA THR A 110 -0.70 -2.86 28.86
C THR A 110 -0.26 -1.99 30.02
N HIS A 111 -0.53 -2.41 31.25
CA HIS A 111 -0.13 -1.67 32.44
C HIS A 111 1.41 -1.59 32.59
N GLU A 112 2.12 -2.69 32.35
CA GLU A 112 3.60 -2.69 32.38
C GLU A 112 4.21 -1.87 31.26
N TYR A 113 3.58 -1.87 30.06
CA TYR A 113 3.98 -1.01 28.95
C TYR A 113 3.84 0.48 29.31
N ASP A 114 2.73 0.86 29.94
CA ASP A 114 2.49 2.23 30.40
C ASP A 114 3.47 2.64 31.54
N GLU A 115 3.79 1.73 32.48
CA GLU A 115 4.83 1.97 33.48
C GLU A 115 6.23 2.13 32.87
N LEU A 116 6.55 1.34 31.83
CA LEU A 116 7.83 1.41 31.12
C LEU A 116 7.96 2.73 30.34
N LEU A 117 6.90 3.17 29.68
CA LEU A 117 6.83 4.49 29.04
C LEU A 117 7.00 5.61 30.10
N GLY A 118 6.42 5.47 31.29
CA GLY A 118 6.61 6.41 32.42
C GLY A 118 8.05 6.47 32.93
N ARG A 119 8.75 5.32 32.99
CA ARG A 119 10.16 5.21 33.42
C ARG A 119 11.16 5.72 32.39
N LEU A 120 10.86 5.61 31.10
CA LEU A 120 11.72 6.10 30.01
C LEU A 120 11.79 7.63 29.92
N ASN A 121 11.05 8.32 30.79
CA ASN A 121 11.07 9.78 30.94
C ASN A 121 11.08 10.49 29.56
N PHE A 122 10.28 9.98 28.62
CA PHE A 122 9.77 10.85 27.57
C PHE A 122 9.04 11.94 28.34
N ALA A 123 9.67 13.12 28.43
CA ALA A 123 9.13 14.28 29.10
C ALA A 123 7.63 14.28 28.85
N ALA A 124 6.85 14.22 29.92
CA ALA A 124 5.41 14.05 29.86
C ALA A 124 4.90 14.94 28.72
N VAL A 125 4.57 14.33 27.60
CA VAL A 125 3.86 15.04 26.55
C VAL A 125 2.60 15.48 27.26
N PRO A 126 2.38 16.78 27.45
CA PRO A 126 1.24 17.24 28.22
C PRO A 126 0.04 16.58 27.56
N ASP A 127 -0.80 15.95 28.40
CA ASP A 127 -2.03 15.27 28.03
C ASP A 127 -2.89 16.21 27.18
N ARG A 128 -2.72 16.18 25.86
CA ARG A 128 -3.20 17.22 24.95
C ARG A 128 -4.25 16.74 23.97
N HIS A 129 -4.58 15.44 23.97
CA HIS A 129 -5.68 15.04 23.12
C HIS A 129 -6.35 13.73 23.54
N VAL A 130 -7.57 13.84 24.06
CA VAL A 130 -8.42 12.72 24.53
C VAL A 130 -9.29 12.14 23.39
N GLY A 131 -9.12 12.58 22.15
CA GLY A 131 -9.94 12.14 21.02
C GLY A 131 -9.17 11.28 20.01
N PRO A 132 -9.85 10.51 19.14
CA PRO A 132 -9.20 9.74 18.09
C PRO A 132 -8.45 10.66 17.12
N THR A 133 -7.29 10.21 16.65
CA THR A 133 -6.51 10.94 15.64
C THR A 133 -7.28 11.02 14.32
N ILE A 134 -7.42 12.24 13.79
CA ILE A 134 -7.99 12.49 12.46
C ILE A 134 -6.84 12.45 11.45
N SER A 135 -6.90 11.51 10.51
CA SER A 135 -5.80 11.27 9.58
C SER A 135 -6.13 11.71 8.15
N PHE A 136 -5.51 12.81 7.72
CA PHE A 136 -5.44 13.21 6.31
C PHE A 136 -4.20 12.63 5.60
N ALA A 137 -3.47 11.71 6.22
CA ALA A 137 -2.25 11.13 5.64
C ALA A 137 -2.54 9.97 4.67
N ARG A 138 -3.54 9.13 4.94
CA ARG A 138 -3.80 7.90 4.19
C ARG A 138 -4.67 8.15 2.96
N GLY A 139 -4.11 7.94 1.77
CA GLY A 139 -4.86 7.92 0.50
C GLY A 139 -5.61 6.59 0.29
N ALA A 140 -6.55 6.27 1.18
CA ALA A 140 -7.36 5.06 1.12
C ALA A 140 -8.82 5.39 1.46
N PRO A 141 -9.81 4.75 0.84
CA PRO A 141 -11.22 4.94 1.19
C PRO A 141 -11.48 4.44 2.61
N SER A 142 -12.33 5.14 3.34
CA SER A 142 -12.89 4.67 4.62
C SER A 142 -13.92 3.57 4.40
N LEU A 143 -14.21 2.80 5.45
CA LEU A 143 -15.08 1.62 5.35
C LEU A 143 -16.51 1.97 4.91
N ASP A 144 -17.01 3.15 5.23
CA ASP A 144 -18.35 3.63 4.87
C ASP A 144 -18.57 3.85 3.36
N ILE A 145 -17.49 3.89 2.58
CA ILE A 145 -17.52 4.00 1.11
C ILE A 145 -16.94 2.75 0.43
N ILE A 146 -16.98 1.60 1.10
CA ILE A 146 -16.63 0.29 0.53
C ILE A 146 -17.89 -0.58 0.50
N ASP A 147 -18.23 -1.12 -0.67
CA ASP A 147 -19.35 -2.05 -0.83
C ASP A 147 -18.98 -3.45 -0.31
N VAL A 148 -19.03 -3.62 1.01
CA VAL A 148 -18.71 -4.87 1.70
C VAL A 148 -19.69 -5.99 1.31
N GLU A 149 -20.99 -5.67 1.13
CA GLU A 149 -22.00 -6.67 0.75
C GLU A 149 -21.84 -7.12 -0.70
N GLY A 150 -21.55 -6.20 -1.61
CA GLY A 150 -21.21 -6.54 -3.00
C GLY A 150 -19.97 -7.41 -3.09
N LEU A 151 -18.93 -7.13 -2.26
CA LEU A 151 -17.73 -7.95 -2.16
C LEU A 151 -18.02 -9.36 -1.61
N ARG A 152 -18.88 -9.46 -0.59
CA ARG A 152 -19.31 -10.77 -0.05
C ARG A 152 -20.02 -11.58 -1.12
N ALA A 153 -20.95 -10.98 -1.84
CA ALA A 153 -21.68 -11.65 -2.93
C ALA A 153 -20.74 -12.07 -4.07
N ALA A 154 -19.78 -11.23 -4.43
CA ALA A 154 -18.76 -11.54 -5.43
C ALA A 154 -17.86 -12.70 -5.00
N ALA A 155 -17.48 -12.77 -3.72
CA ALA A 155 -16.67 -13.85 -3.18
C ALA A 155 -17.42 -15.19 -3.26
N ILE A 156 -18.71 -15.23 -2.90
CA ILE A 156 -19.54 -16.43 -3.04
C ILE A 156 -19.58 -16.87 -4.52
N ARG A 157 -19.91 -15.95 -5.44
CA ARG A 157 -19.95 -16.27 -6.88
C ARG A 157 -18.61 -16.77 -7.42
N ALA A 158 -17.49 -16.23 -6.97
CA ALA A 158 -16.16 -16.65 -7.42
C ALA A 158 -15.90 -18.14 -7.16
N PHE A 159 -16.29 -18.64 -5.97
CA PHE A 159 -16.15 -20.06 -5.63
C PHE A 159 -17.25 -20.95 -6.22
N GLU A 160 -18.41 -20.41 -6.55
CA GLU A 160 -19.49 -21.17 -7.22
C GLU A 160 -19.27 -21.30 -8.72
N SER A 161 -18.81 -20.20 -9.39
CA SER A 161 -18.72 -20.15 -10.85
C SER A 161 -17.45 -20.77 -11.43
N ASP A 162 -16.32 -20.64 -10.73
CA ASP A 162 -15.02 -21.15 -11.17
C ASP A 162 -14.11 -21.49 -9.97
N PRO A 163 -14.46 -22.50 -9.17
CA PRO A 163 -13.66 -22.88 -8.00
C PRO A 163 -12.23 -23.29 -8.39
N ALA A 164 -12.03 -23.92 -9.54
CA ALA A 164 -10.70 -24.30 -10.02
C ALA A 164 -9.84 -23.09 -10.38
N GLY A 165 -10.39 -22.11 -11.11
CA GLY A 165 -9.69 -20.89 -11.44
C GLY A 165 -9.36 -20.03 -10.22
N ALA A 166 -10.22 -20.04 -9.20
CA ALA A 166 -10.00 -19.33 -7.95
C ALA A 166 -8.91 -19.96 -7.06
N THR A 167 -8.77 -21.29 -7.05
CA THR A 167 -7.97 -22.03 -6.04
C THR A 167 -6.71 -22.68 -6.58
N ALA A 168 -6.60 -22.91 -7.89
CA ALA A 168 -5.40 -23.49 -8.50
C ALA A 168 -4.32 -22.44 -8.74
N TYR A 169 -3.08 -22.90 -8.98
CA TYR A 169 -2.05 -22.04 -9.51
C TYR A 169 -2.46 -21.47 -10.87
N GLY A 170 -2.38 -20.14 -10.99
CA GLY A 170 -2.57 -19.45 -12.26
C GLY A 170 -1.27 -19.24 -13.04
N THR A 171 -1.34 -18.41 -14.07
CA THR A 171 -0.19 -17.92 -14.79
C THR A 171 0.27 -16.58 -14.22
N SER A 172 1.52 -16.19 -14.48
CA SER A 172 2.08 -14.91 -14.01
C SER A 172 1.37 -13.68 -14.57
N VAL A 173 0.63 -13.82 -15.67
CA VAL A 173 -0.17 -12.72 -16.24
C VAL A 173 -1.52 -12.52 -15.54
N GLY A 174 -1.93 -13.43 -14.67
CA GLY A 174 -3.14 -13.33 -13.86
C GLY A 174 -4.35 -14.11 -14.38
N TYR A 175 -5.50 -13.92 -13.71
CA TYR A 175 -6.73 -14.64 -13.92
C TYR A 175 -7.34 -14.34 -15.30
N PRO A 176 -7.57 -15.35 -16.18
CA PRO A 176 -7.93 -15.10 -17.56
C PRO A 176 -9.22 -14.32 -17.76
N ARG A 177 -10.26 -14.57 -16.93
CA ARG A 177 -11.55 -13.86 -17.04
C ARG A 177 -11.42 -12.39 -16.66
N LEU A 178 -10.63 -12.05 -15.64
CA LEU A 178 -10.37 -10.66 -15.26
C LEU A 178 -9.53 -9.95 -16.32
N ARG A 179 -8.51 -10.62 -16.88
CA ARG A 179 -7.71 -10.07 -17.99
C ARG A 179 -8.57 -9.74 -19.20
N ALA A 180 -9.50 -10.63 -19.57
CA ALA A 180 -10.41 -10.39 -20.68
C ALA A 180 -11.34 -9.19 -20.40
N TRP A 181 -11.87 -9.07 -19.18
CA TRP A 181 -12.68 -7.92 -18.77
C TRP A 181 -11.91 -6.60 -18.83
N ILE A 182 -10.66 -6.59 -18.34
CA ILE A 182 -9.79 -5.40 -18.42
C ILE A 182 -9.47 -5.07 -19.89
N ALA A 183 -9.16 -6.05 -20.70
CA ALA A 183 -8.89 -5.88 -22.14
C ALA A 183 -10.07 -5.26 -22.88
N ASP A 184 -11.28 -5.75 -22.63
CA ASP A 184 -12.51 -5.20 -23.20
C ASP A 184 -12.73 -3.74 -22.81
N ARG A 185 -12.53 -3.42 -21.51
CA ARG A 185 -12.63 -2.04 -20.98
C ARG A 185 -11.66 -1.06 -21.67
N HIS A 186 -10.47 -1.51 -22.05
CA HIS A 186 -9.47 -0.69 -22.75
C HIS A 186 -9.48 -0.86 -24.26
N GLY A 187 -10.35 -1.68 -24.83
CA GLY A 187 -10.43 -1.94 -26.28
C GLY A 187 -9.16 -2.58 -26.83
N VAL A 188 -8.52 -3.48 -26.08
CA VAL A 188 -7.28 -4.16 -26.45
C VAL A 188 -7.41 -5.68 -26.35
N GLU A 189 -6.45 -6.42 -26.92
CA GLU A 189 -6.39 -7.87 -26.77
C GLU A 189 -5.90 -8.27 -25.36
N PRO A 190 -6.38 -9.40 -24.77
CA PRO A 190 -5.93 -9.88 -23.45
C PRO A 190 -4.42 -10.12 -23.35
N ALA A 191 -3.72 -10.35 -24.46
CA ALA A 191 -2.26 -10.47 -24.49
C ALA A 191 -1.53 -9.19 -24.05
N ARG A 192 -2.21 -8.06 -24.11
CA ARG A 192 -1.71 -6.74 -23.71
C ARG A 192 -1.97 -6.41 -22.23
N VAL A 193 -2.54 -7.33 -21.44
CA VAL A 193 -2.91 -7.12 -20.04
C VAL A 193 -2.12 -8.05 -19.13
N LEU A 194 -1.57 -7.51 -18.04
CA LEU A 194 -0.96 -8.25 -16.93
C LEU A 194 -1.59 -7.78 -15.62
N VAL A 195 -2.13 -8.70 -14.84
CA VAL A 195 -2.68 -8.41 -13.51
C VAL A 195 -1.62 -8.63 -12.45
N THR A 196 -1.57 -7.75 -11.45
CA THR A 196 -0.56 -7.73 -10.39
C THR A 196 -1.19 -7.67 -9.00
N ASN A 197 -0.39 -7.88 -7.95
CA ASN A 197 -0.85 -7.70 -6.56
C ASN A 197 -0.86 -6.20 -6.17
N GLY A 198 -1.70 -5.42 -6.83
CA GLY A 198 -1.80 -3.96 -6.75
C GLY A 198 -0.88 -3.24 -7.74
N SER A 199 -1.16 -1.96 -8.03
CA SER A 199 -0.41 -1.16 -9.01
C SER A 199 1.06 -0.95 -8.64
N MET A 200 1.40 -0.82 -7.34
CA MET A 200 2.81 -0.72 -6.94
C MET A 200 3.68 -1.90 -7.39
N GLN A 201 3.12 -3.10 -7.53
CA GLN A 201 3.87 -4.23 -8.10
C GLN A 201 4.00 -4.10 -9.62
N ALA A 202 2.99 -3.53 -10.27
CA ALA A 202 3.06 -3.18 -11.68
C ALA A 202 4.19 -2.16 -11.95
N ASP A 203 4.26 -1.10 -11.12
CA ASP A 203 5.31 -0.09 -11.17
C ASP A 203 6.70 -0.74 -10.99
N ALA A 204 6.84 -1.57 -9.96
CA ALA A 204 8.12 -2.24 -9.67
C ALA A 204 8.61 -3.10 -10.83
N PHE A 205 7.73 -3.87 -11.47
CA PHE A 205 8.07 -4.69 -12.63
C PHE A 205 8.40 -3.86 -13.86
N LEU A 206 7.65 -2.78 -14.10
CA LEU A 206 7.91 -1.91 -15.23
C LEU A 206 9.26 -1.19 -15.07
N PHE A 207 9.53 -0.64 -13.88
CA PHE A 207 10.82 0.01 -13.59
C PHE A 207 11.97 -1.00 -13.65
N GLU A 208 11.78 -2.23 -13.14
CA GLU A 208 12.81 -3.27 -13.24
C GLU A 208 13.14 -3.64 -14.69
N HIS A 209 12.14 -3.59 -15.56
CA HIS A 209 12.32 -3.93 -16.97
C HIS A 209 12.94 -2.79 -17.78
N LEU A 210 12.55 -1.54 -17.52
CA LEU A 210 12.88 -0.39 -18.37
C LEU A 210 13.98 0.50 -17.81
N VAL A 211 14.24 0.47 -16.50
CA VAL A 211 15.10 1.46 -15.83
C VAL A 211 16.28 0.79 -15.13
N GLY A 212 17.47 1.04 -15.64
CA GLY A 212 18.75 0.65 -15.04
C GLY A 212 19.47 1.82 -14.33
N PRO A 213 20.58 1.52 -13.63
CA PRO A 213 21.38 2.55 -13.01
C PRO A 213 21.95 3.55 -14.04
N GLY A 214 21.71 4.84 -13.79
CA GLY A 214 22.13 5.93 -14.66
C GLY A 214 21.22 6.24 -15.83
N ASP A 215 20.09 5.53 -15.97
CA ASP A 215 19.06 5.90 -16.94
C ASP A 215 18.29 7.16 -16.51
N ASP A 216 17.89 7.96 -17.46
CA ASP A 216 17.12 9.17 -17.24
C ASP A 216 15.62 8.84 -17.16
N VAL A 217 14.94 9.36 -16.16
CA VAL A 217 13.49 9.21 -15.98
C VAL A 217 12.87 10.58 -15.70
N ILE A 218 11.80 10.90 -16.43
CA ILE A 218 10.98 12.10 -16.20
C ILE A 218 9.90 11.79 -15.18
N VAL A 219 9.68 12.71 -14.23
CA VAL A 219 8.55 12.70 -13.30
C VAL A 219 7.94 14.09 -13.18
N GLU A 220 6.71 14.16 -12.72
CA GLU A 220 6.05 15.42 -12.31
C GLU A 220 6.66 15.98 -11.02
N ARG A 221 6.59 17.28 -10.81
CA ARG A 221 7.04 17.95 -9.59
C ARG A 221 5.91 18.80 -8.99
N PRO A 222 5.28 18.36 -7.89
CA PRO A 222 5.54 17.16 -7.10
C PRO A 222 5.02 15.87 -7.76
N THR A 223 5.46 14.70 -7.25
CA THR A 223 4.95 13.39 -7.67
C THR A 223 4.90 12.39 -6.52
N TYR A 224 4.37 11.19 -6.79
CA TYR A 224 4.17 10.14 -5.79
C TYR A 224 5.51 9.73 -5.14
N ASP A 225 5.56 9.76 -3.81
CA ASP A 225 6.75 9.50 -3.01
C ASP A 225 7.37 8.13 -3.28
N ARG A 226 6.53 7.09 -3.48
CA ARG A 226 7.01 5.72 -3.75
C ARG A 226 7.64 5.59 -5.12
N THR A 227 7.20 6.35 -6.11
CA THR A 227 7.85 6.44 -7.42
C THR A 227 9.26 7.01 -7.27
N LEU A 228 9.42 8.13 -6.56
CA LEU A 228 10.73 8.74 -6.32
C LEU A 228 11.67 7.76 -5.62
N LEU A 229 11.25 7.13 -4.53
CA LEU A 229 12.05 6.17 -3.79
C LEU A 229 12.45 4.97 -4.66
N SER A 230 11.50 4.39 -5.41
CA SER A 230 11.76 3.23 -6.27
C SER A 230 12.76 3.54 -7.38
N LEU A 231 12.69 4.71 -8.00
CA LEU A 231 13.62 5.15 -9.03
C LEU A 231 15.01 5.45 -8.46
N GLN A 232 15.08 6.08 -7.28
CA GLN A 232 16.34 6.35 -6.57
C GLN A 232 17.04 5.05 -6.16
N GLU A 233 16.32 4.07 -5.62
CA GLU A 233 16.87 2.74 -5.27
C GLU A 233 17.45 2.01 -6.47
N ARG A 234 16.93 2.25 -7.68
CA ARG A 234 17.46 1.71 -8.94
C ARG A 234 18.66 2.48 -9.48
N GLY A 235 19.00 3.61 -8.87
CA GLY A 235 20.09 4.49 -9.33
C GLY A 235 19.75 5.27 -10.59
N ALA A 236 18.47 5.49 -10.89
CA ALA A 236 18.03 6.33 -11.99
C ALA A 236 18.38 7.81 -11.75
N ARG A 237 18.62 8.55 -12.83
CA ARG A 237 18.67 10.01 -12.81
C ARG A 237 17.27 10.56 -13.01
N VAL A 238 16.68 11.05 -11.94
CA VAL A 238 15.30 11.54 -11.93
C VAL A 238 15.28 13.02 -12.28
N HIS A 239 14.55 13.36 -13.35
CA HIS A 239 14.32 14.74 -13.81
C HIS A 239 12.88 15.13 -13.50
N ALA A 240 12.71 15.96 -12.48
CA ALA A 240 11.41 16.44 -12.05
C ALA A 240 11.05 17.71 -12.84
N VAL A 241 9.90 17.68 -13.54
CA VAL A 241 9.37 18.80 -14.33
C VAL A 241 8.17 19.39 -13.61
N GLU A 242 8.10 20.71 -13.54
CA GLU A 242 7.05 21.45 -12.81
C GLU A 242 5.65 21.02 -13.27
N LEU A 243 4.76 20.97 -12.31
CA LEU A 243 3.36 20.66 -12.51
C LEU A 243 2.54 21.96 -12.47
N GLU A 244 1.94 22.30 -13.60
CA GLU A 244 0.97 23.38 -13.70
C GLU A 244 -0.44 22.91 -13.32
N LEU A 245 -1.41 23.82 -13.22
CA LEU A 245 -2.78 23.48 -12.83
C LEU A 245 -3.49 22.46 -13.73
N ASP A 246 -3.04 22.37 -14.98
CA ASP A 246 -3.56 21.46 -16.00
C ASP A 246 -2.58 20.35 -16.41
N GLY A 247 -1.60 20.05 -15.55
CA GLY A 247 -0.65 18.96 -15.70
C GLY A 247 0.80 19.40 -15.92
N ILE A 248 1.68 18.47 -16.26
CA ILE A 248 3.12 18.70 -16.43
C ILE A 248 3.39 19.85 -17.41
N ASP A 249 4.40 20.71 -17.13
CA ASP A 249 4.85 21.74 -18.04
C ASP A 249 5.55 21.12 -19.27
N THR A 250 4.81 21.02 -20.38
CA THR A 250 5.29 20.41 -21.62
C THR A 250 6.31 21.27 -22.34
N ASP A 251 6.34 22.57 -22.12
CA ASP A 251 7.34 23.48 -22.71
C ASP A 251 8.68 23.35 -21.98
N ALA A 252 8.67 23.31 -20.66
CA ALA A 252 9.86 23.00 -19.85
C ALA A 252 10.41 21.61 -20.20
N LEU A 253 9.54 20.60 -20.32
CA LEU A 253 9.93 19.26 -20.77
C LEU A 253 10.58 19.28 -22.16
N SER A 254 9.98 19.97 -23.13
CA SER A 254 10.56 20.15 -24.48
C SER A 254 11.94 20.81 -24.42
N GLY A 255 12.10 21.83 -23.54
CA GLY A 255 13.40 22.47 -23.31
C GLY A 255 14.45 21.52 -22.76
N LEU A 256 14.07 20.64 -21.83
CA LEU A 256 14.93 19.61 -21.23
C LEU A 256 15.39 18.57 -22.26
N LEU A 257 14.50 18.18 -23.17
CA LEU A 257 14.76 17.16 -24.20
C LEU A 257 15.61 17.69 -25.37
N ARG A 258 15.55 19.00 -25.68
CA ARG A 258 16.21 19.63 -26.83
C ARG A 258 17.38 20.56 -26.46
N GLY A 259 17.66 20.78 -25.18
CA GLY A 259 18.69 21.67 -24.70
C GLY A 259 20.12 21.23 -25.02
N SER A 260 21.10 22.08 -24.68
CA SER A 260 22.53 21.80 -24.88
C SER A 260 23.04 20.56 -24.09
N HIS A 261 22.33 20.18 -23.07
CA HIS A 261 22.52 18.96 -22.28
C HIS A 261 21.26 18.10 -22.33
N ALA A 262 20.79 17.82 -23.55
CA ALA A 262 19.56 17.08 -23.79
C ALA A 262 19.52 15.76 -23.02
N VAL A 263 18.46 15.56 -22.26
CA VAL A 263 18.18 14.34 -21.53
C VAL A 263 17.59 13.32 -22.51
N GLN A 264 17.94 12.04 -22.34
CA GLN A 264 17.42 10.92 -23.13
C GLN A 264 16.66 9.97 -22.20
N PRO A 265 15.42 10.29 -21.83
CA PRO A 265 14.71 9.50 -20.86
C PRO A 265 14.30 8.14 -21.43
N GLN A 266 14.35 7.10 -20.59
CA GLN A 266 13.74 5.81 -20.89
C GLN A 266 12.22 5.87 -20.70
N LEU A 267 11.77 6.68 -19.73
CA LEU A 267 10.41 6.69 -19.22
C LEU A 267 10.02 8.08 -18.72
N ALA A 268 8.77 8.48 -18.95
CA ALA A 268 8.09 9.54 -18.20
C ALA A 268 6.96 8.93 -17.37
N HIS A 269 7.03 9.01 -16.04
CA HIS A 269 5.98 8.59 -15.13
C HIS A 269 5.00 9.75 -14.88
N ILE A 270 3.73 9.55 -15.23
CA ILE A 270 2.69 10.57 -15.23
C ILE A 270 1.44 10.03 -14.54
N ILE A 271 0.87 10.81 -13.61
CA ILE A 271 -0.42 10.51 -12.99
C ILE A 271 -1.47 11.47 -13.58
N PRO A 272 -2.18 11.08 -14.66
CA PRO A 272 -2.89 12.05 -15.52
C PRO A 272 -4.23 12.53 -14.94
N ASN A 273 -4.82 11.81 -13.98
CA ASN A 273 -6.11 12.16 -13.39
C ASN A 273 -5.98 12.31 -11.88
N PHE A 274 -6.34 13.48 -11.36
CA PHE A 274 -6.33 13.77 -9.90
C PHE A 274 -5.01 13.40 -9.25
N GLN A 275 -3.94 13.88 -9.83
CA GLN A 275 -2.54 13.59 -9.57
C GLN A 275 -2.24 13.49 -8.05
N ASN A 276 -1.45 12.52 -7.67
CA ASN A 276 -0.93 12.40 -6.29
C ASN A 276 0.47 13.00 -6.22
N PRO A 277 0.66 14.12 -5.50
CA PRO A 277 -0.20 14.67 -4.46
C PRO A 277 -1.10 15.87 -4.86
N ALA A 278 -0.94 16.44 -6.07
CA ALA A 278 -1.47 17.76 -6.39
C ALA A 278 -3.00 17.83 -6.59
N GLY A 279 -3.63 16.72 -6.97
CA GLY A 279 -5.07 16.68 -7.27
C GLY A 279 -5.42 17.21 -8.66
N TYR A 280 -4.45 17.61 -9.49
CA TYR A 280 -4.66 18.18 -10.81
C TYR A 280 -4.93 17.10 -11.86
N THR A 281 -5.53 17.51 -12.98
CA THR A 281 -5.78 16.64 -14.14
C THR A 281 -5.00 17.14 -15.35
N LEU A 282 -4.25 16.24 -15.99
CA LEU A 282 -3.52 16.52 -17.23
C LEU A 282 -4.52 16.82 -18.37
N SER A 283 -4.47 18.03 -18.91
CA SER A 283 -5.37 18.49 -19.96
C SER A 283 -5.18 17.68 -21.26
N PHE A 284 -6.21 17.66 -22.12
CA PHE A 284 -6.15 16.96 -23.39
C PHE A 284 -5.02 17.48 -24.28
N ALA A 285 -4.82 18.80 -24.32
CA ALA A 285 -3.73 19.42 -25.10
C ALA A 285 -2.35 18.95 -24.62
N LYS A 286 -2.14 18.88 -23.30
CA LYS A 286 -0.87 18.42 -22.73
C LYS A 286 -0.66 16.90 -22.90
N ARG A 287 -1.73 16.09 -22.89
CA ARG A 287 -1.65 14.66 -23.29
C ARG A 287 -1.12 14.52 -24.72
N GLN A 288 -1.64 15.30 -25.65
CA GLN A 288 -1.17 15.30 -27.04
C GLN A 288 0.29 15.78 -27.16
N ALA A 289 0.66 16.86 -26.48
CA ALA A 289 2.01 17.39 -26.49
C ALA A 289 3.03 16.39 -25.90
N LEU A 290 2.71 15.78 -24.77
CA LEU A 290 3.55 14.76 -24.14
C LEU A 290 3.76 13.54 -25.04
N LEU A 291 2.70 13.03 -25.67
CA LEU A 291 2.81 11.92 -26.62
C LEU A 291 3.65 12.28 -27.87
N ALA A 292 3.52 13.51 -28.37
CA ALA A 292 4.36 13.98 -29.47
C ALA A 292 5.85 14.02 -29.07
N LEU A 293 6.18 14.50 -27.86
CA LEU A 293 7.54 14.49 -27.34
C LEU A 293 8.05 13.05 -27.13
N ALA A 294 7.22 12.16 -26.61
CA ALA A 294 7.57 10.75 -26.41
C ALA A 294 7.91 10.06 -27.74
N ALA A 295 7.11 10.30 -28.78
CA ALA A 295 7.36 9.76 -30.13
C ALA A 295 8.62 10.37 -30.77
N GLU A 296 8.86 11.68 -30.64
CA GLU A 296 10.04 12.37 -31.19
C GLU A 296 11.34 11.93 -30.52
N HIS A 297 11.32 11.74 -29.19
CA HIS A 297 12.51 11.43 -28.36
C HIS A 297 12.60 9.96 -27.95
N HIS A 298 11.68 9.12 -28.40
CA HIS A 298 11.67 7.65 -28.23
C HIS A 298 11.70 7.17 -26.77
N PHE A 299 10.88 7.76 -25.89
CA PHE A 299 10.71 7.29 -24.53
C PHE A 299 9.30 6.76 -24.27
N TRP A 300 9.16 5.90 -23.25
CA TRP A 300 7.88 5.38 -22.80
C TRP A 300 7.13 6.41 -21.96
N VAL A 301 5.82 6.51 -22.16
CA VAL A 301 4.93 7.19 -21.23
C VAL A 301 4.31 6.13 -20.31
N PHE A 302 4.61 6.22 -19.02
CA PHE A 302 3.95 5.40 -18.00
C PHE A 302 2.78 6.20 -17.44
N GLU A 303 1.57 5.83 -17.84
CA GLU A 303 0.31 6.42 -17.42
C GLU A 303 -0.20 5.69 -16.18
N ASP A 304 0.14 6.18 -14.97
CA ASP A 304 -0.32 5.64 -13.69
C ASP A 304 -1.65 6.28 -13.31
N ASP A 305 -2.76 5.56 -13.51
CA ASP A 305 -4.11 6.12 -13.47
C ASP A 305 -5.08 5.37 -12.53
N PRO A 306 -4.78 5.31 -11.22
CA PRO A 306 -5.64 4.63 -10.26
C PRO A 306 -6.92 5.41 -9.89
N TYR A 307 -7.03 6.67 -10.31
CA TYR A 307 -8.11 7.59 -9.91
C TYR A 307 -9.08 7.93 -11.03
N VAL A 308 -8.91 7.44 -12.25
CA VAL A 308 -9.71 7.79 -13.44
C VAL A 308 -11.22 7.72 -13.21
N ASP A 309 -11.67 6.70 -12.50
CA ASP A 309 -13.09 6.47 -12.21
C ASP A 309 -13.64 7.38 -11.10
N LEU A 310 -12.81 8.17 -10.44
CA LEU A 310 -13.18 8.97 -9.27
C LEU A 310 -13.44 10.45 -9.59
N ARG A 311 -13.77 10.75 -10.84
CA ARG A 311 -14.18 12.09 -11.27
C ARG A 311 -15.60 12.39 -10.78
N PHE A 312 -15.80 13.48 -10.07
CA PHE A 312 -17.10 13.96 -9.63
C PHE A 312 -17.47 15.33 -10.22
N ASN A 313 -16.55 16.00 -10.90
CA ASN A 313 -16.79 17.24 -11.63
C ASN A 313 -15.99 17.29 -12.93
N GLY A 314 -16.46 18.03 -13.93
CA GLY A 314 -15.81 18.16 -15.25
C GLY A 314 -16.02 16.95 -16.17
N GLU A 315 -15.30 16.93 -17.29
CA GLU A 315 -15.42 15.91 -18.35
C GLU A 315 -14.33 14.83 -18.24
N THR A 316 -14.69 13.59 -18.55
CA THR A 316 -13.71 12.49 -18.66
C THR A 316 -12.90 12.67 -19.94
N LEU A 317 -11.59 12.62 -19.81
CA LEU A 317 -10.63 12.72 -20.94
C LEU A 317 -10.20 11.31 -21.40
N PRO A 318 -9.90 11.12 -22.69
CA PRO A 318 -9.36 9.86 -23.19
C PRO A 318 -7.98 9.57 -22.56
N SER A 319 -7.72 8.31 -22.23
CA SER A 319 -6.39 7.90 -21.74
C SER A 319 -5.33 8.09 -22.83
N MET A 320 -4.08 8.34 -22.43
CA MET A 320 -2.97 8.40 -23.37
C MET A 320 -2.73 7.03 -24.03
N LEU A 321 -3.01 5.93 -23.32
CA LEU A 321 -3.02 4.58 -23.90
C LEU A 321 -3.96 4.48 -25.11
N SER A 322 -5.16 5.08 -25.04
CA SER A 322 -6.12 5.06 -26.16
C SER A 322 -5.68 5.93 -27.34
N MET A 323 -4.84 6.94 -27.09
CA MET A 323 -4.31 7.86 -28.09
C MET A 323 -3.06 7.31 -28.78
N ASP A 324 -2.16 6.67 -28.03
CA ASP A 324 -0.94 6.04 -28.55
C ASP A 324 -0.65 4.71 -27.85
N PRO A 325 -1.27 3.61 -28.32
CA PRO A 325 -1.12 2.30 -27.71
C PRO A 325 0.25 1.64 -27.94
N GLN A 326 1.18 2.29 -28.65
CA GLN A 326 2.52 1.75 -28.91
C GLN A 326 3.59 2.31 -27.99
N HIS A 327 3.44 3.54 -27.51
CA HIS A 327 4.42 4.21 -26.65
C HIS A 327 3.92 4.41 -25.22
N VAL A 328 2.68 3.99 -24.90
CA VAL A 328 2.09 4.13 -23.57
C VAL A 328 1.99 2.78 -22.88
N VAL A 329 2.40 2.74 -21.62
CA VAL A 329 2.10 1.67 -20.65
C VAL A 329 1.18 2.25 -19.60
N TYR A 330 -0.01 1.68 -19.48
CA TYR A 330 -1.04 2.12 -18.54
C TYR A 330 -1.07 1.23 -17.32
N ALA A 331 -1.15 1.82 -16.13
CA ALA A 331 -1.39 1.11 -14.89
C ALA A 331 -2.65 1.61 -14.20
N SER A 332 -3.37 0.71 -13.53
CA SER A 332 -4.45 1.08 -12.64
C SER A 332 -4.66 0.05 -11.52
N SER A 333 -5.59 0.34 -10.61
CA SER A 333 -5.80 -0.48 -9.42
C SER A 333 -7.26 -0.49 -8.99
N PHE A 334 -7.75 -1.66 -8.59
CA PHE A 334 -9.06 -1.81 -7.94
C PHE A 334 -9.06 -1.37 -6.46
N SER A 335 -7.92 -0.95 -5.93
CA SER A 335 -7.80 -0.47 -4.54
C SER A 335 -8.64 0.77 -4.25
N LYS A 336 -9.00 1.55 -5.28
CA LYS A 336 -9.70 2.83 -5.14
C LYS A 336 -11.20 2.72 -5.41
N THR A 337 -11.62 1.70 -6.16
CA THR A 337 -13.00 1.49 -6.60
C THR A 337 -13.66 0.26 -5.98
N VAL A 338 -12.87 -0.70 -5.50
CA VAL A 338 -13.36 -1.91 -4.82
C VAL A 338 -12.99 -1.86 -3.33
N CYS A 339 -11.74 -2.10 -2.97
CA CYS A 339 -11.21 -1.86 -1.63
C CYS A 339 -9.67 -1.96 -1.61
N PRO A 340 -8.98 -1.28 -0.70
CA PRO A 340 -7.51 -1.32 -0.64
C PRO A 340 -6.95 -2.71 -0.31
N GLY A 341 -7.68 -3.49 0.48
CA GLY A 341 -7.29 -4.83 0.95
C GLY A 341 -7.33 -5.91 -0.13
N ILE A 342 -8.01 -5.66 -1.26
CA ILE A 342 -8.13 -6.66 -2.34
C ILE A 342 -6.80 -6.93 -3.07
N ARG A 343 -5.88 -5.96 -3.07
CA ARG A 343 -4.56 -6.05 -3.67
C ARG A 343 -4.57 -6.53 -5.12
N VAL A 344 -5.40 -5.95 -5.96
CA VAL A 344 -5.46 -6.22 -7.41
C VAL A 344 -5.21 -4.93 -8.17
N GLY A 345 -4.22 -4.95 -9.05
CA GLY A 345 -3.88 -3.91 -10.01
C GLY A 345 -3.50 -4.53 -11.34
N TYR A 346 -3.21 -3.72 -12.34
CA TYR A 346 -2.88 -4.24 -13.66
C TYR A 346 -2.05 -3.26 -14.49
N LEU A 347 -1.34 -3.82 -15.48
CA LEU A 347 -0.70 -3.11 -16.59
C LEU A 347 -1.43 -3.41 -17.91
N VAL A 348 -1.50 -2.42 -18.76
CA VAL A 348 -1.89 -2.55 -20.18
C VAL A 348 -0.82 -1.89 -21.03
N GLY A 349 -0.26 -2.62 -22.00
CA GLY A 349 0.81 -2.10 -22.86
C GLY A 349 1.01 -2.95 -24.12
N PRO A 350 2.05 -2.70 -24.91
CA PRO A 350 2.40 -3.55 -26.05
C PRO A 350 2.61 -5.00 -25.63
N ALA A 351 2.12 -5.95 -26.43
CA ALA A 351 2.11 -7.37 -26.07
C ALA A 351 3.51 -7.94 -25.79
N ASP A 352 4.51 -7.48 -26.54
CA ASP A 352 5.91 -7.93 -26.34
C ASP A 352 6.48 -7.43 -25.01
N LEU A 353 6.18 -6.20 -24.62
CA LEU A 353 6.56 -5.63 -23.34
C LEU A 353 5.87 -6.39 -22.18
N ILE A 354 4.57 -6.61 -22.30
CA ILE A 354 3.80 -7.39 -21.31
C ILE A 354 4.36 -8.82 -21.18
N ALA A 355 4.73 -9.47 -22.29
CA ALA A 355 5.35 -10.79 -22.27
C ALA A 355 6.73 -10.79 -21.60
N ALA A 356 7.52 -9.73 -21.77
CA ALA A 356 8.82 -9.57 -21.12
C ALA A 356 8.65 -9.38 -19.60
N ILE A 357 7.72 -8.52 -19.18
CA ILE A 357 7.40 -8.31 -17.76
C ILE A 357 6.82 -9.59 -17.12
N ALA A 358 5.99 -10.36 -17.85
CA ALA A 358 5.45 -11.62 -17.36
C ALA A 358 6.52 -12.66 -16.99
N LYS A 359 7.70 -12.62 -17.64
CA LYS A 359 8.84 -13.48 -17.28
C LYS A 359 9.43 -13.10 -15.92
N LEU A 360 9.57 -11.79 -15.63
CA LEU A 360 9.98 -11.30 -14.32
C LEU A 360 8.96 -11.72 -13.25
N ALA A 361 7.68 -11.50 -13.53
CA ALA A 361 6.58 -11.86 -12.65
C ALA A 361 6.56 -13.37 -12.33
N THR A 362 6.82 -14.24 -13.31
CA THR A 362 6.91 -15.70 -13.10
C THR A 362 7.97 -16.06 -12.06
N ASN A 363 9.13 -15.42 -12.13
CA ASN A 363 10.24 -15.68 -11.19
C ASN A 363 9.98 -15.09 -9.80
N THR A 364 9.07 -14.12 -9.69
CA THR A 364 8.78 -13.41 -8.43
C THR A 364 7.70 -14.13 -7.61
N TYR A 365 6.58 -14.55 -8.26
CA TYR A 365 5.43 -15.08 -7.52
C TYR A 365 4.72 -16.28 -8.18
N ILE A 366 5.16 -16.78 -9.35
CA ILE A 366 4.48 -17.82 -10.15
C ILE A 366 3.15 -17.29 -10.71
N SER A 367 2.23 -16.89 -9.85
CA SER A 367 0.97 -16.21 -10.19
C SER A 367 0.59 -15.20 -9.09
N PRO A 368 -0.08 -14.10 -9.42
CA PRO A 368 -0.66 -13.23 -8.40
C PRO A 368 -1.84 -13.93 -7.71
N SER A 369 -2.40 -13.33 -6.65
CA SER A 369 -3.51 -13.92 -5.90
C SER A 369 -4.72 -14.22 -6.80
N MET A 370 -4.95 -15.51 -7.13
CA MET A 370 -6.06 -15.93 -7.98
C MET A 370 -7.41 -15.75 -7.29
N VAL A 371 -7.48 -15.98 -5.98
CA VAL A 371 -8.70 -15.75 -5.18
C VAL A 371 -9.13 -14.29 -5.25
N ALA A 372 -8.21 -13.36 -5.01
CA ALA A 372 -8.54 -11.93 -5.06
C ALA A 372 -9.01 -11.50 -6.45
N GLN A 373 -8.35 -12.00 -7.51
CA GLN A 373 -8.70 -11.67 -8.89
C GLN A 373 -10.04 -12.25 -9.33
N SER A 374 -10.38 -13.47 -8.90
CA SER A 374 -11.69 -14.07 -9.19
C SER A 374 -12.83 -13.31 -8.51
N ILE A 375 -12.61 -12.83 -7.26
CA ILE A 375 -13.56 -11.97 -6.56
C ILE A 375 -13.74 -10.63 -7.28
N VAL A 376 -12.65 -9.98 -7.68
CA VAL A 376 -12.71 -8.73 -8.45
C VAL A 376 -13.42 -8.93 -9.78
N TYR A 377 -13.16 -10.03 -10.49
CA TYR A 377 -13.86 -10.34 -11.72
C TYR A 377 -15.37 -10.45 -11.51
N GLU A 378 -15.82 -11.21 -10.53
CA GLU A 378 -17.25 -11.37 -10.24
C GLU A 378 -17.91 -10.06 -9.76
N PHE A 379 -17.16 -9.22 -9.04
CA PHE A 379 -17.61 -7.87 -8.67
C PHE A 379 -17.81 -6.99 -9.89
N CYS A 380 -16.89 -7.02 -10.83
CA CYS A 380 -16.97 -6.28 -12.10
C CYS A 380 -18.07 -6.84 -13.02
N ALA A 381 -18.08 -8.14 -13.25
CA ALA A 381 -19.00 -8.80 -14.19
C ALA A 381 -20.48 -8.70 -13.76
N SER A 382 -20.75 -8.56 -12.47
CA SER A 382 -22.12 -8.36 -11.94
C SER A 382 -22.61 -6.91 -12.06
N GLY A 383 -21.76 -5.95 -12.46
CA GLY A 383 -22.08 -4.53 -12.45
C GLY A 383 -21.95 -3.85 -11.08
N ALA A 384 -21.57 -4.58 -10.02
CA ALA A 384 -21.37 -4.00 -8.69
C ALA A 384 -20.29 -2.92 -8.67
N ILE A 385 -19.31 -3.01 -9.58
CA ILE A 385 -18.25 -2.00 -9.74
C ILE A 385 -18.81 -0.61 -10.05
N ASP A 386 -19.84 -0.52 -10.91
CA ASP A 386 -20.40 0.76 -11.33
C ASP A 386 -21.16 1.43 -10.16
N SER A 387 -21.91 0.65 -9.40
CA SER A 387 -22.60 1.13 -8.18
C SER A 387 -21.59 1.56 -7.11
N SER A 388 -20.49 0.82 -6.94
CA SER A 388 -19.40 1.16 -6.02
C SER A 388 -18.71 2.47 -6.41
N ILE A 389 -18.40 2.66 -7.70
CA ILE A 389 -17.81 3.89 -8.23
C ILE A 389 -18.73 5.08 -7.94
N GLU A 390 -20.01 4.96 -8.19
CA GLU A 390 -20.98 6.05 -7.96
C GLU A 390 -21.11 6.41 -6.47
N MET A 391 -21.14 5.41 -5.60
CA MET A 391 -21.14 5.62 -4.14
C MET A 391 -19.87 6.35 -3.69
N VAL A 392 -18.70 5.92 -4.17
CA VAL A 392 -17.40 6.54 -3.84
C VAL A 392 -17.34 7.99 -4.35
N ARG A 393 -17.73 8.24 -5.61
CA ARG A 393 -17.77 9.58 -6.21
C ARG A 393 -18.65 10.55 -5.39
N THR A 394 -19.84 10.12 -5.06
CA THR A 394 -20.79 10.93 -4.28
C THR A 394 -20.22 11.33 -2.92
N ALA A 395 -19.63 10.38 -2.21
CA ALA A 395 -19.03 10.65 -0.92
C ALA A 395 -17.78 11.55 -1.03
N LEU A 396 -16.91 11.32 -2.02
CA LEU A 396 -15.72 12.12 -2.25
C LEU A 396 -16.07 13.57 -2.64
N ALA A 397 -17.08 13.79 -3.48
CA ALA A 397 -17.54 15.13 -3.82
C ALA A 397 -17.96 15.93 -2.58
N LYS A 398 -18.72 15.31 -1.68
CA LYS A 398 -19.12 15.93 -0.41
C LYS A 398 -17.91 16.25 0.48
N ARG A 399 -16.96 15.31 0.60
CA ARG A 399 -15.75 15.47 1.43
C ARG A 399 -14.82 16.55 0.87
N ALA A 400 -14.61 16.57 -0.45
CA ALA A 400 -13.81 17.60 -1.12
C ALA A 400 -14.40 19.01 -0.91
N LEU A 401 -15.72 19.17 -1.06
CA LEU A 401 -16.39 20.43 -0.80
C LEU A 401 -16.27 20.84 0.68
N THR A 402 -16.45 19.91 1.62
CA THR A 402 -16.27 20.19 3.04
C THR A 402 -14.85 20.64 3.35
N LEU A 403 -13.85 19.99 2.75
CA LEU A 403 -12.44 20.36 2.94
C LEU A 403 -12.12 21.75 2.37
N ASP A 404 -12.61 22.06 1.16
CA ASP A 404 -12.48 23.39 0.54
C ASP A 404 -13.07 24.48 1.46
N LEU A 405 -14.30 24.31 1.92
CA LEU A 405 -14.97 25.29 2.79
C LEU A 405 -14.28 25.44 4.15
N ALA A 406 -13.83 24.33 4.74
CA ALA A 406 -13.13 24.34 6.01
C ALA A 406 -11.76 25.06 5.90
N LEU A 407 -10.99 24.78 4.86
CA LEU A 407 -9.69 25.43 4.64
C LEU A 407 -9.87 26.95 4.41
N ARG A 408 -10.81 27.38 3.58
CA ARG A 408 -11.09 28.82 3.37
C ARG A 408 -11.52 29.54 4.65
N ARG A 409 -12.24 28.86 5.52
CA ARG A 409 -12.68 29.40 6.82
C ARG A 409 -11.55 29.48 7.83
N GLU A 410 -10.77 28.41 7.96
CA GLU A 410 -9.81 28.24 9.05
C GLU A 410 -8.38 28.68 8.70
N LEU A 411 -8.00 28.59 7.42
CA LEU A 411 -6.67 28.93 6.87
C LEU A 411 -6.82 29.78 5.60
N PRO A 412 -7.40 30.99 5.69
CA PRO A 412 -7.68 31.83 4.54
C PRO A 412 -6.43 32.26 3.76
N GLU A 413 -5.25 32.21 4.38
CA GLU A 413 -3.95 32.48 3.77
C GLU A 413 -3.37 31.30 2.97
N ALA A 414 -3.96 30.11 3.06
CA ALA A 414 -3.51 28.94 2.32
C ALA A 414 -3.96 28.98 0.86
N GLU A 415 -3.08 28.60 -0.04
CA GLU A 415 -3.36 28.48 -1.47
C GLU A 415 -3.60 27.00 -1.82
N PHE A 416 -4.69 26.73 -2.52
CA PHE A 416 -5.04 25.39 -3.00
C PHE A 416 -6.07 25.48 -4.12
N VAL A 417 -6.17 24.39 -4.91
CA VAL A 417 -7.19 24.22 -5.95
C VAL A 417 -8.18 23.14 -5.52
N PRO A 418 -9.49 23.44 -5.52
CA PRO A 418 -10.50 22.43 -5.25
C PRO A 418 -10.42 21.28 -6.27
N PRO A 419 -10.33 20.04 -5.84
CA PRO A 419 -10.19 18.91 -6.76
C PRO A 419 -11.51 18.59 -7.48
N GLU A 420 -11.41 18.13 -8.73
CA GLU A 420 -12.53 17.64 -9.53
C GLU A 420 -12.77 16.13 -9.38
N GLY A 421 -11.92 15.46 -8.61
CA GLY A 421 -11.94 14.02 -8.39
C GLY A 421 -10.79 13.56 -7.51
N GLY A 422 -10.60 12.25 -7.41
CA GLY A 422 -9.49 11.66 -6.66
C GLY A 422 -9.61 11.77 -5.15
N TYR A 423 -8.47 11.81 -4.47
CA TYR A 423 -8.39 11.64 -3.02
C TYR A 423 -7.71 12.79 -2.28
N PHE A 424 -7.04 13.72 -3.01
CA PHE A 424 -6.04 14.61 -2.44
C PHE A 424 -6.31 16.07 -2.75
N MET A 425 -5.93 16.91 -1.82
CA MET A 425 -5.79 18.34 -1.99
C MET A 425 -4.38 18.74 -1.58
N TRP A 426 -3.68 19.45 -2.47
CA TRP A 426 -2.39 20.04 -2.23
C TRP A 426 -2.57 21.44 -1.70
N VAL A 427 -1.94 21.74 -0.58
CA VAL A 427 -2.07 23.02 0.10
C VAL A 427 -0.69 23.66 0.24
N THR A 428 -0.58 24.91 -0.20
CA THR A 428 0.60 25.75 -0.02
C THR A 428 0.31 26.80 1.05
N LEU A 429 1.13 26.83 2.09
CA LEU A 429 1.08 27.81 3.15
C LEU A 429 2.00 28.99 2.82
N PRO A 430 1.85 30.15 3.48
CA PRO A 430 2.72 31.30 3.28
C PRO A 430 4.21 30.96 3.35
N ALA A 431 5.00 31.63 2.53
CA ALA A 431 6.45 31.47 2.50
C ALA A 431 7.06 31.66 3.90
N GLY A 432 8.00 30.79 4.27
CA GLY A 432 8.62 30.76 5.59
C GLY A 432 7.90 29.88 6.62
N THR A 433 6.78 29.25 6.27
CA THR A 433 6.15 28.21 7.11
C THR A 433 7.03 26.96 7.10
N ASP A 434 7.39 26.44 8.30
CA ASP A 434 8.07 25.15 8.44
C ASP A 434 7.05 24.02 8.59
N VAL A 435 6.86 23.26 7.51
CA VAL A 435 5.92 22.12 7.49
C VAL A 435 6.31 21.00 8.46
N ASN A 436 7.60 20.87 8.84
CA ASN A 436 8.02 19.86 9.83
C ASN A 436 7.58 20.30 11.23
N ALA A 437 7.73 21.59 11.57
CA ALA A 437 7.21 22.13 12.82
C ALA A 437 5.67 22.00 12.86
N LEU A 438 4.99 22.34 11.76
CA LEU A 438 3.54 22.17 11.64
C LEU A 438 3.10 20.71 11.81
N HIS A 439 3.78 19.76 11.16
CA HIS A 439 3.47 18.35 11.27
C HIS A 439 3.54 17.84 12.73
N LYS A 440 4.58 18.28 13.46
CA LYS A 440 4.72 17.99 14.89
C LYS A 440 3.58 18.61 15.73
N ALA A 441 3.33 19.91 15.55
CA ALA A 441 2.29 20.62 16.29
C ALA A 441 0.86 20.09 16.00
N ALA A 442 0.59 19.64 14.77
CA ALA A 442 -0.66 19.02 14.39
C ALA A 442 -0.79 17.62 15.02
N GLY A 443 0.28 16.84 15.06
CA GLY A 443 0.33 15.55 15.73
C GLY A 443 -0.02 15.65 17.22
N GLU A 444 0.50 16.66 17.91
CA GLU A 444 0.16 16.97 19.33
C GLU A 444 -1.33 17.30 19.51
N ARG A 445 -2.04 17.68 18.45
CA ARG A 445 -3.49 17.96 18.45
C ARG A 445 -4.32 16.84 17.82
N GLY A 446 -3.71 15.67 17.60
CA GLY A 446 -4.38 14.51 17.01
C GLY A 446 -4.77 14.69 15.55
N VAL A 447 -3.96 15.38 14.75
CA VAL A 447 -4.13 15.47 13.30
C VAL A 447 -2.86 15.01 12.60
N SER A 448 -2.99 14.20 11.55
CA SER A 448 -1.88 13.79 10.71
C SER A 448 -2.14 14.11 9.24
N PHE A 449 -1.08 14.52 8.53
CA PHE A 449 -1.06 14.78 7.09
C PHE A 449 0.29 14.34 6.52
N VAL A 450 0.48 14.42 5.19
CA VAL A 450 1.80 14.15 4.57
C VAL A 450 2.44 15.49 4.18
N LYS A 451 3.70 15.65 4.54
CA LYS A 451 4.48 16.86 4.23
C LYS A 451 4.76 16.94 2.74
N GLY A 452 4.79 18.14 2.19
CA GLY A 452 5.11 18.35 0.79
C GLY A 452 6.51 17.91 0.41
N THR A 453 7.46 18.06 1.33
CA THR A 453 8.85 17.60 1.16
C THR A 453 8.97 16.10 0.82
N ASP A 454 7.98 15.29 1.19
CA ASP A 454 8.00 13.84 0.92
C ASP A 454 7.68 13.51 -0.57
N PHE A 455 7.13 14.47 -1.33
CA PHE A 455 6.75 14.33 -2.75
C PHE A 455 7.68 15.07 -3.71
N LEU A 456 8.78 15.58 -3.22
CA LEU A 456 9.72 16.43 -3.95
C LEU A 456 11.15 15.92 -3.76
N LEU A 457 12.01 16.10 -4.75
CA LEU A 457 13.45 15.86 -4.60
C LEU A 457 14.10 16.96 -3.75
N GLU A 458 13.58 18.18 -3.84
CA GLU A 458 14.00 19.36 -3.07
C GLU A 458 12.85 20.36 -2.96
N GLY A 459 12.83 21.19 -1.91
CA GLY A 459 11.79 22.20 -1.67
C GLY A 459 10.54 21.63 -0.98
N GLY A 460 9.47 22.39 -0.98
CA GLY A 460 8.17 22.00 -0.42
C GLY A 460 8.02 22.23 1.08
N GLU A 461 8.91 23.02 1.69
CA GLU A 461 8.95 23.27 3.13
C GLU A 461 7.69 23.93 3.69
N ASN A 462 6.89 24.58 2.83
CA ASN A 462 5.62 25.22 3.18
C ASN A 462 4.41 24.54 2.53
N THR A 463 4.53 23.29 2.06
CA THR A 463 3.45 22.58 1.39
C THR A 463 3.05 21.29 2.12
N LEU A 464 1.80 20.86 1.95
CA LEU A 464 1.28 19.63 2.52
C LEU A 464 0.20 19.02 1.65
N ARG A 465 0.04 17.68 1.74
CA ARG A 465 -1.05 16.96 1.12
C ARG A 465 -2.09 16.55 2.16
N LEU A 466 -3.36 16.88 1.89
CA LEU A 466 -4.51 16.42 2.65
C LEU A 466 -5.28 15.36 1.86
N ALA A 467 -5.40 14.15 2.42
CA ALA A 467 -6.23 13.09 1.86
C ALA A 467 -7.62 13.11 2.52
N TYR A 468 -8.66 13.38 1.74
CA TYR A 468 -10.03 13.44 2.25
C TYR A 468 -10.81 12.12 2.10
N SER A 469 -10.21 11.12 1.48
CA SER A 469 -10.87 9.84 1.20
C SER A 469 -11.14 8.97 2.42
N GLY A 470 -10.36 9.13 3.49
CA GLY A 470 -10.40 8.30 4.69
C GLY A 470 -11.13 8.91 5.89
N VAL A 471 -11.72 10.08 5.75
CA VAL A 471 -12.32 10.88 6.82
C VAL A 471 -13.75 11.30 6.48
N THR A 472 -14.64 11.40 7.48
CA THR A 472 -16.00 11.90 7.28
C THR A 472 -16.04 13.43 7.19
N PRO A 473 -17.12 14.05 6.69
CA PRO A 473 -17.25 15.52 6.68
C PRO A 473 -17.06 16.16 8.05
N GLU A 474 -17.58 15.54 9.10
CA GLU A 474 -17.44 16.03 10.48
C GLU A 474 -15.99 15.95 10.96
N GLN A 475 -15.29 14.88 10.62
CA GLN A 475 -13.85 14.75 10.89
C GLN A 475 -13.02 15.75 10.08
N ILE A 476 -13.44 16.08 8.86
CA ILE A 476 -12.77 17.11 8.04
C ILE A 476 -12.88 18.48 8.72
N ASP A 477 -14.08 18.90 9.12
CA ASP A 477 -14.27 20.18 9.80
C ASP A 477 -13.43 20.28 11.09
N GLU A 478 -13.48 19.27 11.93
CA GLU A 478 -12.70 19.21 13.17
C GLU A 478 -11.20 19.14 12.92
N GLY A 479 -10.77 18.30 11.98
CA GLY A 479 -9.36 18.12 11.65
C GLY A 479 -8.72 19.39 11.09
N VAL A 480 -9.42 20.11 10.21
CA VAL A 480 -8.93 21.40 9.67
C VAL A 480 -8.89 22.46 10.77
N ALA A 481 -9.88 22.54 11.67
CA ALA A 481 -9.85 23.46 12.80
C ALA A 481 -8.63 23.21 13.72
N ARG A 482 -8.31 21.94 14.02
CA ARG A 482 -7.11 21.56 14.79
C ARG A 482 -5.81 21.88 14.05
N LEU A 483 -5.76 21.63 12.73
CA LEU A 483 -4.61 21.98 11.87
C LEU A 483 -4.34 23.48 11.90
N ALA A 484 -5.39 24.29 11.79
CA ALA A 484 -5.28 25.74 11.86
C ALA A 484 -4.81 26.25 13.26
N GLN A 485 -5.26 25.60 14.34
CA GLN A 485 -4.73 25.89 15.69
C GLN A 485 -3.24 25.53 15.79
N ALA A 486 -2.83 24.40 15.21
CA ALA A 486 -1.42 24.03 15.15
C ALA A 486 -0.60 25.07 14.38
N TYR A 487 -1.07 25.49 13.21
CA TYR A 487 -0.43 26.51 12.39
C TYR A 487 -0.28 27.85 13.11
N ARG A 488 -1.35 28.32 13.77
CA ARG A 488 -1.31 29.58 14.55
C ARG A 488 -0.40 29.53 15.79
N SER A 489 0.08 28.35 16.18
CA SER A 489 0.98 28.17 17.33
C SER A 489 2.46 28.11 16.95
N LEU A 490 2.78 28.18 15.63
CA LEU A 490 4.16 28.29 15.16
C LEU A 490 4.70 29.69 15.30
#